data_5474af238f4fe5c831f31994452c690c
#
_entry.id   5474af238f4fe5c831f31994452c690c
#
_cell.length_a   1.000
_cell.length_b   1.000
_cell.length_c   1.000
_cell.angle_alpha   90.00
_cell.angle_beta   90.00
_cell.angle_gamma   90.00
#
_symmetry.space_group_name_H-M   'P 1'
#
loop_
_entity.id
_entity.type
_entity.pdbx_description
1 polymer ?
#
loop_
_entity_poly.entity_id
_entity_poly.type
_entity_poly.pdbx_seq_one_letter_code
_entity_poly.pdbx_strand_id
1 'polypeptide(L)'
;MEYAGSEKRKCPRVGCHFLVTYRPLTGNEEKSDTSQLKNISLGGMLFTTAESFGQGANLALKIRLPLAHNPIMPTGKVIESRQIVPGLVYNTRLEFSSMNEYDRQILSETLGNYFKLAK
;
A
#
# COMPACT_ATOMS: atom_id res chain seq x y z
N MET A 1 2.68 -20.71 8.97
CA MET A 1 2.25 -20.40 8.51
C MET A 1 2.20 -20.55 7.36
N GLU A 2 1.94 -20.68 6.92
CA GLU A 2 1.78 -20.85 6.02
C GLU A 2 1.72 -20.15 5.03
N TYR A 3 2.23 -19.74 4.71
CA TYR A 3 2.29 -19.01 3.75
C TYR A 3 2.68 -19.57 2.51
N ALA A 4 2.82 -20.79 2.30
CA ALA A 4 3.24 -21.43 1.12
C ALA A 4 2.51 -20.93 -0.08
N GLY A 5 1.24 -20.83 0.04
CA GLY A 5 0.46 -20.36 -1.08
C GLY A 5 0.75 -18.97 -1.49
N SER A 6 1.23 -18.18 -0.57
CA SER A 6 1.46 -16.82 -0.93
C SER A 6 2.76 -16.61 -1.62
N GLU A 7 3.58 -17.62 -1.69
CA GLU A 7 4.81 -17.46 -2.32
C GLU A 7 4.73 -17.29 -3.77
N LYS A 8 3.61 -17.45 -4.37
CA LYS A 8 3.47 -17.20 -5.76
C LYS A 8 3.65 -15.77 -6.11
N ARG A 9 3.57 -14.88 -5.12
CA ARG A 9 3.70 -13.48 -5.39
C ARG A 9 5.11 -13.16 -5.69
N LYS A 10 5.31 -12.10 -6.44
CA LYS A 10 6.62 -11.64 -6.68
C LYS A 10 7.32 -11.23 -5.43
N CYS A 11 6.61 -10.60 -4.52
CA CYS A 11 7.17 -10.19 -3.25
C CYS A 11 6.44 -10.91 -2.17
N PRO A 12 7.13 -11.47 -1.22
CA PRO A 12 6.47 -12.16 -0.14
C PRO A 12 5.65 -11.19 0.66
N ARG A 13 4.54 -11.70 1.17
CA ARG A 13 3.73 -10.93 2.01
C ARG A 13 4.40 -10.87 3.34
N VAL A 14 4.73 -9.73 3.78
CA VAL A 14 5.30 -9.58 5.10
C VAL A 14 4.20 -9.07 5.99
N GLY A 15 4.07 -9.63 7.16
CA GLY A 15 3.10 -9.13 8.09
C GLY A 15 3.59 -7.77 8.54
N CYS A 16 3.29 -6.78 7.79
CA CYS A 16 3.84 -5.48 8.07
C CYS A 16 2.81 -4.61 8.73
N HIS A 17 3.30 -3.71 9.57
CA HIS A 17 2.43 -2.80 10.25
C HIS A 17 2.74 -1.39 9.77
N PHE A 18 2.98 -1.26 8.47
CA PHE A 18 3.25 0.04 7.90
C PHE A 18 1.95 0.84 7.89
N LEU A 19 2.08 2.12 8.16
CA LEU A 19 0.92 3.00 8.12
C LEU A 19 0.91 3.71 6.80
N VAL A 20 -0.28 3.88 6.24
CA VAL A 20 -0.46 4.62 5.02
C VAL A 20 -1.55 5.66 5.23
N THR A 21 -1.28 6.87 4.78
CA THR A 21 -2.29 7.90 4.72
C THR A 21 -2.62 8.07 3.25
N TYR A 22 -3.89 8.12 2.92
CA TYR A 22 -4.30 8.16 1.53
C TYR A 22 -5.40 9.19 1.32
N ARG A 23 -5.44 9.77 0.15
CA ARG A 23 -6.51 10.68 -0.21
C ARG A 23 -6.68 10.66 -1.71
N PRO A 24 -7.90 10.91 -2.20
CA PRO A 24 -8.10 11.00 -3.64
C PRO A 24 -7.36 12.22 -4.20
N LEU A 25 -6.84 12.07 -5.40
CA LEU A 25 -6.19 13.20 -6.04
C LEU A 25 -7.21 14.20 -6.55
N THR A 26 -8.43 13.76 -6.78
CA THR A 26 -9.48 14.67 -7.21
C THR A 26 -10.45 14.87 -6.07
N GLY A 27 -11.19 15.94 -6.09
CA GLY A 27 -12.20 16.21 -5.09
C GLY A 27 -11.63 16.97 -3.93
N ASN A 28 -12.17 16.69 -2.75
CA ASN A 28 -11.79 17.45 -1.55
C ASN A 28 -10.46 16.94 -1.03
N GLU A 29 -9.44 17.73 -1.20
CA GLU A 29 -8.12 17.31 -0.82
C GLU A 29 -7.88 17.29 0.65
N GLU A 30 -8.76 17.84 1.42
CA GLU A 30 -8.54 17.83 2.84
C GLU A 30 -8.96 16.56 3.49
N LYS A 31 -9.61 15.68 2.74
CA LYS A 31 -10.03 14.45 3.32
C LYS A 31 -8.97 13.41 3.12
N SER A 32 -8.29 13.01 4.16
CA SER A 32 -7.36 11.92 4.09
C SER A 32 -7.61 10.98 5.25
N ASP A 33 -7.33 9.73 5.05
CA ASP A 33 -7.52 8.71 6.07
C ASP A 33 -6.24 7.94 6.25
N THR A 34 -6.09 7.33 7.41
CA THR A 34 -4.92 6.54 7.73
C THR A 34 -5.34 5.10 7.95
N SER A 35 -4.54 4.19 7.47
CA SER A 35 -4.84 2.78 7.59
C SER A 35 -3.53 2.02 7.69
N GLN A 36 -3.65 0.72 7.92
CA GLN A 36 -2.50 -0.16 7.93
C GLN A 36 -2.47 -0.93 6.63
N LEU A 37 -1.26 -1.10 6.13
CA LEU A 37 -1.08 -1.91 4.93
C LEU A 37 -1.24 -3.36 5.27
N LYS A 38 -1.84 -4.10 4.37
CA LYS A 38 -1.88 -5.53 4.49
C LYS A 38 -0.68 -6.15 3.81
N ASN A 39 -0.30 -5.64 2.68
CA ASN A 39 0.95 -6.05 2.06
C ASN A 39 1.37 -5.00 1.06
N ILE A 40 2.65 -5.03 0.70
CA ILE A 40 3.20 -4.04 -0.20
C ILE A 40 4.32 -4.68 -1.00
N SER A 41 4.48 -4.23 -2.22
CA SER A 41 5.59 -4.63 -3.07
C SER A 41 6.07 -3.40 -3.82
N LEU A 42 7.06 -3.59 -4.69
CA LEU A 42 7.53 -2.45 -5.46
C LEU A 42 6.50 -1.95 -6.46
N GLY A 43 5.56 -2.80 -6.82
CA GLY A 43 4.58 -2.42 -7.83
C GLY A 43 3.27 -1.89 -7.28
N GLY A 44 2.96 -2.16 -6.03
CA GLY A 44 1.68 -1.73 -5.50
C GLY A 44 1.45 -2.22 -4.10
N MET A 45 0.22 -2.07 -3.64
CA MET A 45 -0.08 -2.45 -2.27
C MET A 45 -1.54 -2.80 -2.10
N LEU A 46 -1.83 -3.46 -0.99
CA LEU A 46 -3.18 -3.79 -0.57
C LEU A 46 -3.37 -3.23 0.83
N PHE A 47 -4.46 -2.51 1.03
CA PHE A 47 -4.72 -1.91 2.35
C PHE A 47 -6.22 -1.77 2.53
N THR A 48 -6.64 -1.53 3.76
CA THR A 48 -8.06 -1.38 4.03
C THR A 48 -8.45 0.07 3.91
N THR A 49 -9.66 0.30 3.42
CA THR A 49 -10.19 1.64 3.31
C THR A 49 -11.61 1.66 3.87
N ALA A 50 -12.05 2.85 4.24
CA ALA A 50 -13.38 3.01 4.79
C ALA A 50 -14.42 3.21 3.69
N GLU A 51 -13.99 3.40 2.47
CA GLU A 51 -14.93 3.58 1.38
C GLU A 51 -14.39 2.89 0.14
N SER A 52 -15.28 2.62 -0.78
CA SER A 52 -14.92 1.96 -2.02
C SER A 52 -14.39 2.97 -3.01
N PHE A 53 -13.32 2.63 -3.69
CA PHE A 53 -12.78 3.48 -4.74
C PHE A 53 -12.99 2.79 -6.08
N GLY A 54 -13.38 3.56 -7.06
CA GLY A 54 -13.61 3.00 -8.39
C GLY A 54 -12.29 2.59 -9.04
N GLN A 55 -12.39 1.64 -9.93
CA GLN A 55 -11.24 1.18 -10.68
C GLN A 55 -10.67 2.37 -11.46
N GLY A 56 -9.38 2.56 -11.39
CA GLY A 56 -8.74 3.67 -12.08
C GLY A 56 -8.64 4.94 -11.27
N ALA A 57 -9.22 4.97 -10.07
CA ALA A 57 -9.13 6.16 -9.24
C ALA A 57 -7.67 6.38 -8.83
N ASN A 58 -7.28 7.63 -8.76
CA ASN A 58 -5.91 7.99 -8.39
C ASN A 58 -5.87 8.47 -6.96
N LEU A 59 -4.93 7.96 -6.20
CA LEU A 59 -4.78 8.32 -4.80
C LEU A 59 -3.39 8.84 -4.54
N ALA A 60 -3.30 9.85 -3.68
CA ALA A 60 -2.02 10.31 -3.19
C ALA A 60 -1.74 9.57 -1.90
N LEU A 61 -0.54 9.05 -1.76
CA LEU A 61 -0.21 8.18 -0.65
C LEU A 61 0.95 8.73 0.14
N LYS A 62 0.94 8.45 1.43
CA LYS A 62 2.05 8.75 2.30
C LYS A 62 2.27 7.48 3.12
N ILE A 63 3.34 6.76 2.85
CA ILE A 63 3.59 5.48 3.46
C ILE A 63 4.77 5.60 4.40
N ARG A 64 4.53 5.26 5.66
CA ARG A 64 5.57 5.37 6.66
C ARG A 64 6.27 4.03 6.78
N LEU A 65 7.53 4.00 6.42
CA LEU A 65 8.31 2.78 6.46
C LEU A 65 9.18 2.79 7.72
N PRO A 66 9.39 1.64 8.33
CA PRO A 66 10.06 1.60 9.62
C PRO A 66 11.50 2.08 9.63
N LEU A 67 12.20 1.94 8.54
CA LEU A 67 13.59 2.35 8.53
C LEU A 67 13.83 3.69 7.89
N ALA A 68 12.79 4.37 7.49
CA ALA A 68 12.95 5.64 6.81
C ALA A 68 12.59 6.79 7.75
N HIS A 69 13.34 7.87 7.66
CA HIS A 69 13.03 9.02 8.47
C HIS A 69 11.76 9.71 7.99
N ASN A 70 11.59 9.77 6.69
CA ASN A 70 10.44 10.43 6.11
C ASN A 70 9.59 9.44 5.38
N PRO A 71 8.28 9.66 5.31
CA PRO A 71 7.43 8.75 4.53
C PRO A 71 7.71 8.89 3.06
N ILE A 72 7.47 7.82 2.32
CA ILE A 72 7.51 7.92 0.87
C ILE A 72 6.14 8.36 0.39
N MET A 73 6.11 9.05 -0.74
CA MET A 73 4.87 9.66 -1.19
C MET A 73 4.58 9.36 -2.65
N PRO A 74 4.26 8.13 -2.96
CA PRO A 74 3.90 7.79 -4.33
C PRO A 74 2.45 8.11 -4.62
N THR A 75 2.07 8.05 -5.88
CA THR A 75 0.66 8.04 -6.22
C THR A 75 0.34 6.66 -6.74
N GLY A 76 -0.93 6.29 -6.63
CA GLY A 76 -1.34 4.97 -7.05
C GLY A 76 -2.66 5.02 -7.79
N LYS A 77 -2.89 4.00 -8.59
CA LYS A 77 -4.12 3.86 -9.34
C LYS A 77 -4.83 2.62 -8.82
N VAL A 78 -6.08 2.78 -8.42
CA VAL A 78 -6.83 1.68 -7.83
C VAL A 78 -7.15 0.61 -8.87
N ILE A 79 -6.86 -0.63 -8.53
CA ILE A 79 -7.21 -1.76 -9.36
C ILE A 79 -8.59 -2.26 -8.96
N GLU A 80 -8.83 -2.37 -7.67
CA GLU A 80 -10.17 -2.76 -7.21
C GLU A 80 -10.31 -2.47 -5.73
N SER A 81 -11.55 -2.29 -5.28
CA SER A 81 -11.88 -2.21 -3.88
C SER A 81 -12.92 -3.28 -3.63
N ARG A 82 -12.60 -4.24 -2.79
CA ARG A 82 -13.50 -5.35 -2.53
C ARG A 82 -14.10 -5.19 -1.15
N GLN A 83 -15.41 -5.25 -1.06
CA GLN A 83 -16.11 -5.06 0.19
C GLN A 83 -15.85 -6.23 1.13
N ILE A 84 -15.43 -5.92 2.33
CA ILE A 84 -15.21 -6.93 3.37
C ILE A 84 -16.34 -6.89 4.38
N VAL A 85 -16.65 -5.70 4.89
CA VAL A 85 -17.78 -5.52 5.77
C VAL A 85 -18.68 -4.50 5.09
N PRO A 86 -19.92 -4.87 4.79
CA PRO A 86 -20.79 -4.00 3.99
C PRO A 86 -20.87 -2.58 4.54
N GLY A 87 -20.52 -1.64 3.67
CA GLY A 87 -20.62 -0.23 4.02
C GLY A 87 -19.58 0.27 4.98
N LEU A 88 -18.66 -0.58 5.43
CA LEU A 88 -17.73 -0.17 6.45
C LEU A 88 -16.26 -0.39 6.10
N VAL A 89 -15.92 -1.52 5.55
CA VAL A 89 -14.51 -1.86 5.34
C VAL A 89 -14.34 -2.48 3.96
N TYR A 90 -13.31 -2.02 3.26
CA TYR A 90 -12.99 -2.53 1.95
C TYR A 90 -11.50 -2.85 1.89
N ASN A 91 -11.14 -3.87 1.12
CA ASN A 91 -9.75 -4.12 0.78
C ASN A 91 -9.51 -3.47 -0.55
N THR A 92 -8.60 -2.53 -0.59
CA THR A 92 -8.32 -1.78 -1.80
C THR A 92 -6.94 -2.13 -2.29
N ARG A 93 -6.86 -2.54 -3.55
CA ARG A 93 -5.60 -2.88 -4.18
C ARG A 93 -5.27 -1.82 -5.20
N LEU A 94 -4.03 -1.34 -5.19
CA LEU A 94 -3.63 -0.37 -6.19
C LEU A 94 -2.25 -0.69 -6.68
N GLU A 95 -1.93 -0.13 -7.84
CA GLU A 95 -0.58 -0.19 -8.36
C GLU A 95 -0.02 1.21 -8.30
N PHE A 96 1.28 1.31 -8.03
CA PHE A 96 1.91 2.62 -7.97
C PHE A 96 2.03 3.14 -9.38
N SER A 97 1.55 4.36 -9.59
CA SER A 97 1.61 4.98 -10.90
C SER A 97 2.73 6.00 -11.01
N SER A 98 3.21 6.49 -9.87
CA SER A 98 4.29 7.47 -9.87
C SER A 98 5.01 7.40 -8.54
N MET A 99 6.33 7.31 -8.59
CA MET A 99 7.13 7.27 -7.38
C MET A 99 8.52 7.77 -7.79
N ASN A 100 9.06 8.73 -7.05
CA ASN A 100 10.37 9.23 -7.42
C ASN A 100 11.43 8.18 -7.12
N GLU A 101 12.60 8.38 -7.69
CA GLU A 101 13.64 7.39 -7.60
C GLU A 101 14.10 7.17 -6.18
N TYR A 102 14.18 8.23 -5.41
CA TYR A 102 14.62 8.12 -4.03
C TYR A 102 13.64 7.26 -3.21
N ASP A 103 12.36 7.51 -3.37
CA ASP A 103 11.35 6.74 -2.66
C ASP A 103 11.37 5.29 -3.08
N ARG A 104 11.56 5.04 -4.38
CA ARG A 104 11.62 3.68 -4.87
C ARG A 104 12.79 2.93 -4.27
N GLN A 105 13.92 3.60 -4.12
CA GLN A 105 15.07 2.98 -3.54
C GLN A 105 14.84 2.66 -2.06
N ILE A 106 14.23 3.59 -1.33
CA ILE A 106 13.94 3.37 0.07
C ILE A 106 12.99 2.17 0.22
N LEU A 107 11.98 2.10 -0.61
CA LEU A 107 11.04 0.99 -0.55
C LEU A 107 11.74 -0.32 -0.87
N SER A 108 12.58 -0.32 -1.89
CA SER A 108 13.29 -1.51 -2.28
C SER A 108 14.18 -2.02 -1.15
N GLU A 109 14.86 -1.13 -0.48
CA GLU A 109 15.73 -1.52 0.63
C GLU A 109 14.92 -2.04 1.80
N THR A 110 13.80 -1.41 2.08
CA THR A 110 12.96 -1.84 3.17
C THR A 110 12.42 -3.24 2.92
N LEU A 111 11.95 -3.49 1.71
CA LEU A 111 11.42 -4.80 1.38
C LEU A 111 12.52 -5.85 1.40
N GLY A 112 13.72 -5.48 0.96
CA GLY A 112 14.83 -6.40 0.99
C GLY A 112 15.18 -6.82 2.41
N ASN A 113 15.16 -5.87 3.33
CA ASN A 113 15.44 -6.18 4.71
C ASN A 113 14.40 -7.09 5.31
N TYR A 114 13.14 -6.81 5.03
CA TYR A 114 12.09 -7.66 5.54
C TYR A 114 12.13 -9.04 4.92
N PHE A 115 12.48 -9.11 3.65
CA PHE A 115 12.58 -10.39 3.00
C PHE A 115 13.71 -11.21 3.63
N LYS A 116 14.81 -10.56 3.97
CA LYS A 116 15.89 -11.27 4.63
C LYS A 116 15.49 -11.74 6.00
N LEU A 117 14.76 -10.94 6.72
CA LEU A 117 14.33 -11.34 8.04
C LEU A 117 13.34 -12.48 8.00
N ALA A 118 12.59 -12.56 6.95
CA ALA A 118 11.60 -13.62 6.83
C ALA A 118 12.24 -14.96 6.56
N LYS A 119 13.48 -14.97 6.15
CA LYS A 119 14.15 -16.22 5.96
C LYS A 119 14.75 -16.68 7.25
#